data_9da2db24a8ac5a1f73989262124c6981
#
_entry.id   9da2db24a8ac5a1f73989262124c6981
#
_cell.length_a   1.000
_cell.length_b   1.000
_cell.length_c   1.000
_cell.angle_alpha   90.00
_cell.angle_beta   90.00
_cell.angle_gamma   90.00
#
_symmetry.space_group_name_H-M   'P 1'
#
loop_
_entity.id
_entity.type
_entity.pdbx_description
1 polymer ?
#
loop_
_entity_poly.entity_id
_entity_poly.type
_entity_poly.pdbx_seq_one_letter_code
_entity_poly.pdbx_strand_id
1 'polypeptide(L)'
;MTEPRRHIHLEHDGKLLLVDLQGNGPAIPQMGRQGEGGFSIRLPTPEEAKEMGLTWNTKRTNRFRLGQEMHEVIVATPEITWPGEWAWKDAVISDSEVDPVARESVYRTLHRVVSKVVITNPSNQILMAKVTRGFFTGCWTLPGGFVDYGEHPRVGAEREALEELGINIRIPDPIGESSEGYGENSESIVRQEIFTPDGICWLSFTYKCQADIPAEEIVPKDDEIEEAKWFDKQEALSVAVSLFDIEAIEKFI
;
A
#
# COMPACT_ATOMS: atom_id res chain seq x y z
N MET A 1 -0.10 -18.90 -25.17
CA MET A 1 -0.65 -18.00 -24.12
C MET A 1 -1.50 -16.99 -24.86
N THR A 2 -2.75 -16.83 -24.48
CA THR A 2 -3.63 -15.78 -25.02
C THR A 2 -3.07 -14.41 -24.66
N GLU A 3 -3.11 -13.47 -25.60
CA GLU A 3 -2.71 -12.09 -25.32
C GLU A 3 -3.58 -11.51 -24.18
N PRO A 4 -2.99 -10.69 -23.29
CA PRO A 4 -3.76 -10.06 -22.22
C PRO A 4 -4.79 -9.09 -22.81
N ARG A 5 -5.98 -9.05 -22.20
CA ARG A 5 -6.97 -8.01 -22.53
C ARG A 5 -6.47 -6.67 -22.01
N ARG A 6 -6.45 -5.66 -22.87
CA ARG A 6 -5.92 -4.33 -22.55
C ARG A 6 -7.03 -3.36 -22.17
N HIS A 7 -6.78 -2.64 -21.09
CA HIS A 7 -7.68 -1.60 -20.55
C HIS A 7 -6.87 -0.36 -20.20
N ILE A 8 -7.56 0.76 -20.06
CA ILE A 8 -6.96 1.98 -19.54
C ILE A 8 -7.77 2.51 -18.35
N HIS A 9 -7.06 2.78 -17.26
CA HIS A 9 -7.56 3.41 -16.04
C HIS A 9 -7.13 4.88 -16.07
N LEU A 10 -8.00 5.73 -16.62
CA LEU A 10 -7.78 7.17 -16.65
C LEU A 10 -8.38 7.78 -15.38
N GLU A 11 -7.52 8.26 -14.52
CA GLU A 11 -7.89 8.86 -13.23
C GLU A 11 -7.36 10.28 -13.09
N HIS A 12 -8.24 11.17 -12.64
CA HIS A 12 -7.92 12.54 -12.27
C HIS A 12 -8.61 12.89 -10.94
N ASP A 13 -7.80 13.10 -9.90
CA ASP A 13 -8.25 13.49 -8.53
C ASP A 13 -9.43 12.67 -7.99
N GLY A 14 -9.29 11.34 -8.09
CA GLY A 14 -10.28 10.41 -7.57
C GLY A 14 -11.47 10.14 -8.51
N LYS A 15 -11.53 10.81 -9.66
CA LYS A 15 -12.51 10.53 -10.70
C LYS A 15 -11.95 9.64 -11.79
N LEU A 16 -12.72 8.65 -12.20
CA LEU A 16 -12.34 7.59 -13.13
C LEU A 16 -13.26 7.60 -14.36
N LEU A 17 -12.67 7.51 -15.55
CA LEU A 17 -13.43 7.27 -16.77
C LEU A 17 -13.88 5.82 -16.84
N LEU A 18 -15.19 5.64 -16.94
CA LEU A 18 -15.83 4.37 -17.24
C LEU A 18 -16.70 4.51 -18.51
N VAL A 19 -16.93 3.39 -19.17
CA VAL A 19 -17.75 3.29 -20.37
C VAL A 19 -18.79 2.18 -20.24
N ASP A 20 -19.83 2.23 -21.06
CA ASP A 20 -20.76 1.11 -21.22
C ASP A 20 -20.11 -0.07 -21.98
N LEU A 21 -20.88 -1.15 -22.21
CA LEU A 21 -20.35 -2.31 -22.94
C LEU A 21 -20.01 -2.00 -24.40
N GLN A 22 -20.61 -0.97 -24.99
CA GLN A 22 -20.39 -0.52 -26.36
C GLN A 22 -19.20 0.45 -26.49
N GLY A 23 -18.60 0.87 -25.36
CA GLY A 23 -17.49 1.82 -25.34
C GLY A 23 -17.91 3.28 -25.28
N ASN A 24 -19.19 3.58 -25.08
CA ASN A 24 -19.67 4.95 -24.93
C ASN A 24 -19.48 5.41 -23.47
N GLY A 25 -19.06 6.65 -23.29
CA GLY A 25 -18.83 7.21 -21.96
C GLY A 25 -18.94 8.72 -21.88
N PRO A 26 -18.88 9.26 -20.67
CA PRO A 26 -18.66 8.57 -19.39
C PRO A 26 -19.89 7.83 -18.87
N ALA A 27 -19.69 6.61 -18.36
CA ALA A 27 -20.70 5.82 -17.64
C ALA A 27 -20.56 6.01 -16.13
N ILE A 28 -21.70 6.16 -15.44
CA ILE A 28 -21.72 6.48 -14.00
C ILE A 28 -22.25 5.31 -13.18
N PRO A 29 -21.42 4.71 -12.30
CA PRO A 29 -21.86 3.71 -11.35
C PRO A 29 -22.75 4.31 -10.26
N GLN A 30 -23.53 3.45 -9.61
CA GLN A 30 -24.39 3.81 -8.49
C GLN A 30 -23.89 3.14 -7.21
N MET A 31 -23.52 3.94 -6.21
CA MET A 31 -23.02 3.43 -4.94
C MET A 31 -24.01 2.45 -4.30
N GLY A 32 -23.53 1.24 -3.98
CA GLY A 32 -24.29 0.20 -3.30
C GLY A 32 -25.31 -0.53 -4.18
N ARG A 33 -25.34 -0.29 -5.50
CA ARG A 33 -26.23 -1.01 -6.41
C ARG A 33 -25.88 -2.51 -6.42
N GLN A 34 -26.91 -3.35 -6.27
CA GLN A 34 -26.85 -4.80 -6.41
C GLN A 34 -27.64 -5.22 -7.65
N GLY A 35 -26.93 -5.54 -8.72
CA GLY A 35 -27.52 -6.03 -9.97
C GLY A 35 -27.52 -7.55 -10.04
N GLU A 36 -28.55 -8.15 -10.63
CA GLU A 36 -28.64 -9.61 -10.81
C GLU A 36 -28.14 -10.07 -12.19
N GLY A 37 -27.85 -9.16 -13.10
CA GLY A 37 -27.67 -9.42 -14.53
C GLY A 37 -26.23 -9.37 -15.07
N GLY A 38 -25.21 -9.33 -14.23
CA GLY A 38 -23.84 -9.13 -14.66
C GLY A 38 -23.46 -7.65 -14.70
N PHE A 39 -22.35 -7.32 -15.37
CA PHE A 39 -21.88 -5.92 -15.44
C PHE A 39 -22.33 -5.22 -16.74
N SER A 40 -22.54 -3.93 -16.66
CA SER A 40 -22.90 -3.02 -17.77
C SER A 40 -21.92 -1.88 -17.95
N ILE A 41 -21.00 -1.68 -16.99
CA ILE A 41 -20.01 -0.61 -16.93
C ILE A 41 -18.61 -1.20 -16.82
N ARG A 42 -17.66 -0.68 -17.56
CA ARG A 42 -16.27 -1.17 -17.60
C ARG A 42 -15.24 -0.06 -17.78
N LEU A 43 -13.95 -0.42 -17.65
CA LEU A 43 -12.86 0.44 -18.12
C LEU A 43 -12.90 0.53 -19.67
N PRO A 44 -12.58 1.68 -20.25
CA PRO A 44 -12.35 1.78 -21.68
C PRO A 44 -11.08 1.02 -22.09
N THR A 45 -10.97 0.68 -23.37
CA THR A 45 -9.71 0.32 -23.99
C THR A 45 -8.90 1.57 -24.30
N PRO A 46 -7.58 1.47 -24.52
CA PRO A 46 -6.78 2.62 -24.96
C PRO A 46 -7.28 3.22 -26.29
N GLU A 47 -7.81 2.40 -27.18
CA GLU A 47 -8.35 2.80 -28.46
C GLU A 47 -9.63 3.63 -28.29
N GLU A 48 -10.58 3.17 -27.48
CA GLU A 48 -11.81 3.90 -27.14
C GLU A 48 -11.51 5.27 -26.49
N ALA A 49 -10.54 5.30 -25.57
CA ALA A 49 -10.14 6.56 -24.95
C ALA A 49 -9.56 7.57 -25.98
N LYS A 50 -8.79 7.08 -26.97
CA LYS A 50 -8.30 7.90 -28.08
C LYS A 50 -9.43 8.39 -29.00
N GLU A 51 -10.41 7.54 -29.29
CA GLU A 51 -11.59 7.91 -30.09
C GLU A 51 -12.43 8.99 -29.40
N MET A 52 -12.43 9.03 -28.08
CA MET A 52 -13.00 10.13 -27.28
C MET A 52 -12.15 11.41 -27.30
N GLY A 53 -11.00 11.42 -27.99
CA GLY A 53 -10.11 12.58 -28.10
C GLY A 53 -9.22 12.78 -26.87
N LEU A 54 -9.06 11.76 -26.01
CA LEU A 54 -8.28 11.88 -24.80
C LEU A 54 -6.80 11.56 -25.05
N THR A 55 -5.94 12.38 -24.45
CA THR A 55 -4.50 12.15 -24.30
C THR A 55 -4.17 11.99 -22.83
N TRP A 56 -3.07 11.32 -22.51
CA TRP A 56 -2.71 11.00 -21.14
C TRP A 56 -1.23 10.77 -20.92
N ASN A 57 -0.82 10.92 -19.66
CA ASN A 57 0.49 10.54 -19.16
C ASN A 57 0.39 9.21 -18.42
N THR A 58 1.06 8.17 -18.92
CA THR A 58 1.08 6.86 -18.28
C THR A 58 1.91 6.89 -17.01
N LYS A 59 1.33 6.45 -15.89
CA LYS A 59 2.03 6.28 -14.61
C LYS A 59 2.66 4.91 -14.49
N ARG A 60 1.90 3.85 -14.82
CA ARG A 60 2.33 2.45 -14.74
C ARG A 60 1.40 1.55 -15.53
N THR A 61 1.81 0.28 -15.68
CA THR A 61 0.95 -0.78 -16.22
C THR A 61 0.86 -1.91 -15.20
N ASN A 62 -0.36 -2.22 -14.79
CA ASN A 62 -0.65 -3.33 -13.89
C ASN A 62 -1.03 -4.56 -14.71
N ARG A 63 -0.53 -5.73 -14.31
CA ARG A 63 -0.91 -7.01 -14.91
C ARG A 63 -1.43 -7.93 -13.82
N PHE A 64 -2.63 -8.43 -14.00
CA PHE A 64 -3.24 -9.35 -13.04
C PHE A 64 -4.19 -10.33 -13.74
N ARG A 65 -4.46 -11.42 -13.03
CA ARG A 65 -5.37 -12.46 -13.50
C ARG A 65 -6.71 -12.35 -12.77
N LEU A 66 -7.82 -12.38 -13.52
CA LEU A 66 -9.16 -12.60 -12.98
C LEU A 66 -9.74 -13.87 -13.62
N GLY A 67 -10.03 -14.87 -12.80
CA GLY A 67 -10.39 -16.19 -13.30
C GLY A 67 -9.29 -16.80 -14.17
N GLN A 68 -9.61 -17.10 -15.42
CA GLN A 68 -8.64 -17.65 -16.38
C GLN A 68 -8.03 -16.60 -17.31
N GLU A 69 -8.50 -15.37 -17.27
CA GLU A 69 -8.08 -14.31 -18.17
C GLU A 69 -6.97 -13.44 -17.56
N MET A 70 -6.01 -13.05 -18.39
CA MET A 70 -4.96 -12.10 -18.05
C MET A 70 -5.39 -10.72 -18.53
N HIS A 71 -5.29 -9.74 -17.64
CA HIS A 71 -5.60 -8.35 -17.92
C HIS A 71 -4.36 -7.48 -17.78
N GLU A 72 -4.22 -6.52 -18.69
CA GLU A 72 -3.22 -5.46 -18.65
C GLU A 72 -3.96 -4.14 -18.56
N VAL A 73 -3.75 -3.41 -17.46
CA VAL A 73 -4.39 -2.11 -17.21
C VAL A 73 -3.33 -1.02 -17.17
N ILE A 74 -3.39 -0.11 -18.13
CA ILE A 74 -2.57 1.11 -18.15
C ILE A 74 -3.19 2.10 -17.18
N VAL A 75 -2.49 2.43 -16.10
CA VAL A 75 -2.91 3.46 -15.15
C VAL A 75 -2.28 4.79 -15.57
N ALA A 76 -3.10 5.79 -15.82
CA ALA A 76 -2.67 7.04 -16.40
C ALA A 76 -3.49 8.25 -15.92
N THR A 77 -2.89 9.42 -16.00
CA THR A 77 -3.55 10.70 -15.76
C THR A 77 -3.91 11.35 -17.10
N PRO A 78 -5.17 11.68 -17.35
CA PRO A 78 -5.60 12.34 -18.57
C PRO A 78 -5.12 13.80 -18.61
N GLU A 79 -4.86 14.31 -19.81
CA GLU A 79 -4.51 15.71 -20.05
C GLU A 79 -5.76 16.57 -20.23
N ILE A 80 -6.55 16.68 -19.16
CA ILE A 80 -7.78 17.49 -19.13
C ILE A 80 -7.80 18.37 -17.88
N THR A 81 -8.57 19.43 -17.89
CA THR A 81 -8.66 20.35 -16.74
C THR A 81 -9.42 19.74 -15.57
N TRP A 82 -10.64 19.23 -15.83
CA TRP A 82 -11.47 18.61 -14.79
C TRP A 82 -12.54 17.69 -15.41
N PRO A 83 -12.62 16.41 -15.00
CA PRO A 83 -13.59 15.45 -15.51
C PRO A 83 -14.92 15.53 -14.75
N GLY A 84 -15.70 16.60 -14.91
CA GLY A 84 -16.91 16.83 -14.14
C GLY A 84 -17.90 15.66 -14.13
N GLU A 85 -18.05 14.99 -15.26
CA GLU A 85 -19.00 13.89 -15.48
C GLU A 85 -18.41 12.49 -15.23
N TRP A 86 -17.15 12.37 -14.80
CA TRP A 86 -16.57 11.08 -14.50
C TRP A 86 -16.96 10.58 -13.12
N ALA A 87 -16.91 9.26 -12.94
CA ALA A 87 -17.30 8.59 -11.70
C ALA A 87 -16.29 8.80 -10.57
N TRP A 88 -16.78 8.98 -9.34
CA TRP A 88 -15.93 8.83 -8.16
C TRP A 88 -15.56 7.37 -7.93
N LYS A 89 -14.30 7.09 -7.63
CA LYS A 89 -13.78 5.72 -7.41
C LYS A 89 -14.55 4.93 -6.34
N ASP A 90 -15.02 5.60 -5.31
CA ASP A 90 -15.78 4.95 -4.23
C ASP A 90 -17.07 4.28 -4.74
N ALA A 91 -17.75 4.90 -5.70
CA ALA A 91 -18.92 4.30 -6.34
C ALA A 91 -18.58 3.07 -7.19
N VAL A 92 -17.39 3.07 -7.82
CA VAL A 92 -16.93 1.96 -8.68
C VAL A 92 -16.82 0.64 -7.92
N ILE A 93 -16.25 0.68 -6.70
CA ILE A 93 -16.03 -0.54 -5.90
C ILE A 93 -17.34 -1.13 -5.41
N SER A 94 -18.31 -0.30 -5.07
CA SER A 94 -19.55 -0.72 -4.41
C SER A 94 -20.69 -1.08 -5.36
N ASP A 95 -20.52 -0.85 -6.68
CA ASP A 95 -21.55 -1.15 -7.68
C ASP A 95 -21.28 -2.50 -8.37
N SER A 96 -22.20 -3.45 -8.21
CA SER A 96 -22.07 -4.80 -8.80
C SER A 96 -22.22 -4.83 -10.32
N GLU A 97 -22.78 -3.77 -10.94
CA GLU A 97 -22.83 -3.64 -12.40
C GLU A 97 -21.51 -3.12 -13.03
N VAL A 98 -20.53 -2.78 -12.21
CA VAL A 98 -19.19 -2.47 -12.71
C VAL A 98 -18.38 -3.75 -12.87
N ASP A 99 -17.71 -3.86 -14.02
CA ASP A 99 -16.82 -4.98 -14.36
C ASP A 99 -15.80 -5.23 -13.22
N PRO A 100 -15.60 -6.49 -12.81
CA PRO A 100 -14.57 -6.87 -11.84
C PRO A 100 -13.18 -6.34 -12.17
N VAL A 101 -12.78 -6.20 -13.44
CA VAL A 101 -11.50 -5.60 -13.83
C VAL A 101 -11.40 -4.14 -13.42
N ALA A 102 -12.48 -3.37 -13.59
CA ALA A 102 -12.53 -1.97 -13.19
C ALA A 102 -12.46 -1.82 -11.67
N ARG A 103 -13.22 -2.63 -10.93
CA ARG A 103 -13.20 -2.66 -9.46
C ARG A 103 -11.82 -3.05 -8.92
N GLU A 104 -11.22 -4.10 -9.47
CA GLU A 104 -9.88 -4.54 -9.10
C GLU A 104 -8.82 -3.48 -9.43
N SER A 105 -8.95 -2.80 -10.58
CA SER A 105 -8.04 -1.70 -10.94
C SER A 105 -8.11 -0.54 -9.94
N VAL A 106 -9.31 -0.15 -9.49
CA VAL A 106 -9.46 0.86 -8.43
C VAL A 106 -8.83 0.38 -7.13
N TYR A 107 -9.12 -0.85 -6.71
CA TYR A 107 -8.54 -1.43 -5.49
C TYR A 107 -7.01 -1.39 -5.50
N ARG A 108 -6.38 -1.60 -6.66
CA ARG A 108 -4.91 -1.54 -6.83
C ARG A 108 -4.35 -0.11 -6.83
N THR A 109 -5.19 0.91 -6.94
CA THR A 109 -4.77 2.32 -6.79
C THR A 109 -4.89 2.83 -5.36
N LEU A 110 -5.49 2.06 -4.45
CA LEU A 110 -5.53 2.37 -3.03
C LEU A 110 -4.19 2.03 -2.37
N HIS A 111 -3.78 2.86 -1.42
CA HIS A 111 -2.58 2.62 -0.65
C HIS A 111 -2.86 1.66 0.50
N ARG A 112 -2.00 0.66 0.68
CA ARG A 112 -1.91 -0.09 1.94
C ARG A 112 -0.98 0.67 2.85
N VAL A 113 -1.50 1.11 3.98
CA VAL A 113 -0.73 1.86 4.95
C VAL A 113 -0.11 0.89 5.94
N VAL A 114 1.21 0.99 6.09
CA VAL A 114 1.98 0.23 7.09
C VAL A 114 2.79 1.17 7.95
N SER A 115 3.05 0.77 9.18
CA SER A 115 3.96 1.46 10.07
C SER A 115 5.07 0.52 10.53
N LYS A 116 6.28 1.06 10.65
CA LYS A 116 7.48 0.30 11.02
C LYS A 116 8.33 1.11 12.00
N VAL A 117 9.23 0.45 12.68
CA VAL A 117 10.14 1.11 13.62
C VAL A 117 11.56 0.58 13.54
N VAL A 118 12.52 1.49 13.46
CA VAL A 118 13.95 1.22 13.70
C VAL A 118 14.18 1.30 15.19
N ILE A 119 14.28 0.15 15.85
CA ILE A 119 14.59 0.05 17.28
C ILE A 119 16.08 -0.11 17.43
N THR A 120 16.73 0.80 18.16
CA THR A 120 18.17 0.73 18.44
C THR A 120 18.45 0.47 19.91
N ASN A 121 19.45 -0.34 20.21
CA ASN A 121 19.97 -0.51 21.56
C ASN A 121 21.06 0.54 21.90
N PRO A 122 21.57 0.61 23.14
CA PRO A 122 22.65 1.53 23.51
C PRO A 122 23.97 1.33 22.74
N SER A 123 24.19 0.15 22.16
CA SER A 123 25.31 -0.15 21.27
C SER A 123 25.07 0.25 19.81
N ASN A 124 23.93 0.92 19.52
CA ASN A 124 23.52 1.34 18.20
C ASN A 124 23.27 0.17 17.22
N GLN A 125 22.97 -1.01 17.74
CA GLN A 125 22.51 -2.15 16.95
C GLN A 125 21.00 -2.03 16.70
N ILE A 126 20.53 -2.60 15.59
CA ILE A 126 19.17 -2.52 15.08
C ILE A 126 18.47 -3.86 15.33
N LEU A 127 17.28 -3.83 15.92
CA LEU A 127 16.47 -5.02 16.09
C LEU A 127 15.73 -5.32 14.77
N MET A 128 15.94 -6.54 14.25
CA MET A 128 15.23 -7.05 13.08
C MET A 128 14.56 -8.38 13.39
N ALA A 129 13.48 -8.65 12.67
CA ALA A 129 12.69 -9.87 12.79
C ALA A 129 12.67 -10.64 11.47
N LYS A 130 12.79 -11.98 11.52
CA LYS A 130 12.68 -12.86 10.37
C LYS A 130 11.26 -13.39 10.26
N VAL A 131 10.59 -13.07 9.18
CA VAL A 131 9.15 -13.28 8.99
C VAL A 131 8.85 -14.69 8.49
N THR A 132 7.84 -15.37 9.07
CA THR A 132 7.43 -16.74 8.68
C THR A 132 6.27 -16.75 7.69
N ARG A 133 5.50 -15.67 7.58
CA ARG A 133 4.29 -15.59 6.73
C ARG A 133 4.17 -14.23 6.03
N GLY A 134 3.31 -14.17 5.02
CA GLY A 134 3.02 -12.95 4.28
C GLY A 134 3.98 -12.66 3.13
N PHE A 135 4.04 -11.41 2.71
CA PHE A 135 4.78 -11.00 1.51
C PHE A 135 6.30 -11.16 1.67
N PHE A 136 6.83 -10.93 2.88
CA PHE A 136 8.26 -11.00 3.20
C PHE A 136 8.68 -12.31 3.88
N THR A 137 7.94 -13.42 3.67
CA THR A 137 8.27 -14.72 4.25
C THR A 137 9.73 -15.10 4.02
N GLY A 138 10.43 -15.46 5.10
CA GLY A 138 11.86 -15.84 5.09
C GLY A 138 12.83 -14.67 5.07
N CYS A 139 12.36 -13.43 4.99
CA CYS A 139 13.19 -12.23 4.96
C CYS A 139 13.33 -11.60 6.35
N TRP A 140 14.44 -10.90 6.56
CA TRP A 140 14.65 -10.02 7.70
C TRP A 140 14.03 -8.66 7.43
N THR A 141 13.20 -8.18 8.36
CA THR A 141 12.50 -6.89 8.25
C THR A 141 12.62 -6.11 9.56
N LEU A 142 12.44 -4.80 9.49
CA LEU A 142 12.14 -4.01 10.69
C LEU A 142 10.77 -4.41 11.24
N PRO A 143 10.57 -4.42 12.58
CA PRO A 143 9.25 -4.65 13.18
C PRO A 143 8.21 -3.69 12.62
N GLY A 144 6.99 -4.20 12.35
CA GLY A 144 5.90 -3.39 11.84
C GLY A 144 4.95 -4.12 10.91
N GLY A 145 3.76 -3.57 10.77
CA GLY A 145 2.67 -4.15 9.99
C GLY A 145 1.66 -3.12 9.53
N PHE A 146 0.43 -3.57 9.26
CA PHE A 146 -0.66 -2.70 8.83
C PHE A 146 -1.10 -1.76 9.95
N VAL A 147 -1.38 -0.52 9.56
CA VAL A 147 -2.04 0.45 10.45
C VAL A 147 -3.52 0.11 10.53
N ASP A 148 -4.05 -0.03 11.72
CA ASP A 148 -5.45 -0.34 11.96
C ASP A 148 -6.38 0.84 11.68
N TYR A 149 -7.68 0.55 11.53
CA TYR A 149 -8.68 1.58 11.32
C TYR A 149 -8.77 2.55 12.51
N GLY A 150 -8.58 3.83 12.22
CA GLY A 150 -8.60 4.89 13.25
C GLY A 150 -7.34 4.96 14.11
N GLU A 151 -6.33 4.16 13.81
CA GLU A 151 -5.05 4.15 14.50
C GLU A 151 -4.08 5.16 13.86
N HIS A 152 -3.33 5.86 14.70
CA HIS A 152 -2.23 6.68 14.22
C HIS A 152 -1.00 5.81 13.88
N PRO A 153 -0.27 6.02 12.77
CA PRO A 153 0.84 5.16 12.36
C PRO A 153 1.94 4.96 13.42
N ARG A 154 2.23 5.98 14.24
CA ARG A 154 3.18 5.86 15.36
C ARG A 154 2.71 4.84 16.40
N VAL A 155 1.43 4.88 16.76
CA VAL A 155 0.82 3.92 17.69
C VAL A 155 0.80 2.52 17.09
N GLY A 156 0.52 2.41 15.79
CA GLY A 156 0.60 1.16 15.06
C GLY A 156 1.99 0.53 15.12
N ALA A 157 3.05 1.32 14.95
CA ALA A 157 4.42 0.81 15.06
C ALA A 157 4.77 0.32 16.47
N GLU A 158 4.27 1.00 17.52
CA GLU A 158 4.42 0.54 18.91
C GLU A 158 3.64 -0.75 19.19
N ARG A 159 2.40 -0.86 18.68
CA ARG A 159 1.57 -2.06 18.79
C ARG A 159 2.21 -3.25 18.08
N GLU A 160 2.69 -3.09 16.84
CA GLU A 160 3.34 -4.16 16.08
C GLU A 160 4.59 -4.69 16.78
N ALA A 161 5.41 -3.82 17.37
CA ALA A 161 6.56 -4.26 18.16
C ALA A 161 6.16 -5.11 19.37
N LEU A 162 5.03 -4.78 20.02
CA LEU A 162 4.49 -5.60 21.09
C LEU A 162 3.92 -6.92 20.58
N GLU A 163 3.18 -6.91 19.48
CA GLU A 163 2.53 -8.11 18.92
C GLU A 163 3.53 -9.09 18.33
N GLU A 164 4.50 -8.59 17.55
CA GLU A 164 5.49 -9.42 16.87
C GLU A 164 6.61 -9.93 17.81
N LEU A 165 7.04 -9.08 18.75
CA LEU A 165 8.26 -9.32 19.54
C LEU A 165 8.06 -9.33 21.06
N GLY A 166 6.84 -9.11 21.54
CA GLY A 166 6.52 -9.06 22.97
C GLY A 166 7.12 -7.85 23.71
N ILE A 167 7.64 -6.87 23.01
CA ILE A 167 8.36 -5.73 23.60
C ILE A 167 7.52 -4.46 23.63
N ASN A 168 7.54 -3.76 24.76
CA ASN A 168 6.94 -2.43 24.88
C ASN A 168 7.97 -1.37 24.54
N ILE A 169 7.73 -0.64 23.46
CA ILE A 169 8.54 0.51 23.06
C ILE A 169 7.70 1.78 23.11
N ARG A 170 8.38 2.91 23.16
CA ARG A 170 7.74 4.22 23.00
C ARG A 170 8.50 5.02 21.97
N ILE A 171 7.80 5.43 20.92
CA ILE A 171 8.35 6.32 19.90
C ILE A 171 8.21 7.76 20.39
N PRO A 172 9.31 8.53 20.47
CA PRO A 172 9.26 9.89 20.97
C PRO A 172 8.35 10.80 20.14
N ASP A 173 7.49 11.54 20.82
CA ASP A 173 6.69 12.63 20.23
C ASP A 173 6.83 13.87 21.11
N PRO A 174 7.82 14.72 20.89
CA PRO A 174 8.19 15.80 21.81
C PRO A 174 7.10 16.82 22.08
N ILE A 175 6.08 16.92 21.23
CA ILE A 175 5.03 17.94 21.32
C ILE A 175 3.64 17.30 21.43
N GLY A 176 3.46 16.04 20.98
CA GLY A 176 2.15 15.41 20.81
C GLY A 176 1.46 14.95 22.09
N GLU A 177 2.19 14.71 23.17
CA GLU A 177 1.62 14.13 24.42
C GLU A 177 0.67 15.06 25.16
N SER A 178 0.72 16.35 24.88
CA SER A 178 -0.12 17.36 25.52
C SER A 178 -1.22 17.92 24.62
N SER A 179 -1.23 17.57 23.35
CA SER A 179 -2.24 18.02 22.39
C SER A 179 -3.25 16.92 22.12
N GLU A 180 -4.51 17.22 22.29
CA GLU A 180 -5.58 16.33 21.87
C GLU A 180 -5.53 16.13 20.33
N GLY A 181 -4.61 15.29 19.88
CA GLY A 181 -4.88 14.38 18.82
C GLY A 181 -4.68 14.78 17.36
N TYR A 182 -4.09 15.91 16.96
CA TYR A 182 -3.99 16.21 15.53
C TYR A 182 -2.64 16.73 15.05
N GLY A 183 -1.57 16.14 15.47
CA GLY A 183 -0.25 16.49 14.97
C GLY A 183 0.76 15.39 15.28
N GLU A 184 1.52 14.98 14.29
CA GLU A 184 2.65 14.10 14.43
C GLU A 184 3.92 14.94 14.52
N ASN A 185 4.64 14.83 15.62
CA ASN A 185 5.92 15.52 15.84
C ASN A 185 7.08 14.53 15.95
N SER A 186 6.80 13.24 15.88
CA SER A 186 7.82 12.20 15.80
C SER A 186 8.54 12.28 14.46
N GLU A 187 9.84 12.07 14.45
CA GLU A 187 10.59 11.96 13.22
C GLU A 187 10.20 10.65 12.51
N SER A 188 9.72 10.77 11.28
CA SER A 188 9.34 9.63 10.45
C SER A 188 9.85 9.75 9.02
N ILE A 189 10.08 8.59 8.41
CA ILE A 189 10.35 8.48 6.98
C ILE A 189 9.09 7.95 6.31
N VAL A 190 8.55 8.72 5.38
CA VAL A 190 7.38 8.32 4.60
C VAL A 190 7.84 7.90 3.21
N ARG A 191 7.54 6.64 2.86
CA ARG A 191 7.91 6.08 1.56
C ARG A 191 6.76 5.34 0.93
N GLN A 192 6.60 5.55 -0.38
CA GLN A 192 5.67 4.79 -1.22
C GLN A 192 6.45 3.79 -2.09
N GLU A 193 5.97 2.57 -2.21
CA GLU A 193 6.60 1.53 -3.02
C GLU A 193 5.56 0.57 -3.63
N ILE A 194 5.90 0.00 -4.77
CA ILE A 194 5.13 -1.03 -5.47
C ILE A 194 6.01 -2.26 -5.63
N PHE A 195 5.76 -3.28 -4.83
CA PHE A 195 6.61 -4.47 -4.77
C PHE A 195 6.28 -5.54 -5.81
N THR A 196 5.11 -5.48 -6.46
CA THR A 196 4.66 -6.54 -7.35
C THR A 196 4.27 -6.01 -8.73
N PRO A 197 4.38 -6.85 -9.79
CA PRO A 197 3.84 -6.53 -11.12
C PRO A 197 2.33 -6.22 -11.09
N ASP A 198 1.62 -6.71 -10.07
CA ASP A 198 0.20 -6.45 -9.85
C ASP A 198 -0.11 -4.99 -9.53
N GLY A 199 0.91 -4.20 -9.18
CA GLY A 199 0.78 -2.77 -8.94
C GLY A 199 0.16 -2.39 -7.60
N ILE A 200 0.23 -3.29 -6.60
CA ILE A 200 -0.24 -2.98 -5.25
C ILE A 200 0.69 -1.97 -4.61
N CYS A 201 0.14 -0.83 -4.23
CA CYS A 201 0.87 0.27 -3.64
C CYS A 201 0.85 0.20 -2.11
N TRP A 202 2.02 0.42 -1.50
CA TRP A 202 2.23 0.46 -0.07
C TRP A 202 2.75 1.83 0.31
N LEU A 203 2.25 2.38 1.40
CA LEU A 203 2.72 3.62 2.01
C LEU A 203 3.21 3.30 3.41
N SER A 204 4.51 3.44 3.65
CA SER A 204 5.13 3.17 4.95
C SER A 204 5.42 4.45 5.69
N PHE A 205 5.07 4.47 6.98
CA PHE A 205 5.55 5.40 7.97
C PHE A 205 6.57 4.67 8.83
N THR A 206 7.85 5.00 8.73
CA THR A 206 8.91 4.36 9.52
C THR A 206 9.47 5.33 10.54
N TYR A 207 9.39 4.94 11.81
CA TYR A 207 9.84 5.71 12.97
C TYR A 207 11.16 5.20 13.51
N LYS A 208 11.73 5.93 14.48
CA LYS A 208 12.90 5.52 15.24
C LYS A 208 12.63 5.60 16.72
N CYS A 209 13.09 4.62 17.45
CA CYS A 209 13.22 4.72 18.91
C CYS A 209 14.51 4.06 19.40
N GLN A 210 14.90 4.42 20.62
CA GLN A 210 15.98 3.75 21.34
C GLN A 210 15.39 2.99 22.51
N ALA A 211 15.74 1.72 22.65
CA ALA A 211 15.29 0.88 23.75
C ALA A 211 16.40 -0.05 24.20
N ASP A 212 16.63 -0.08 25.51
CA ASP A 212 17.58 -1.03 26.14
C ASP A 212 16.83 -2.30 26.55
N ILE A 213 16.68 -3.22 25.59
CA ILE A 213 15.91 -4.46 25.76
C ILE A 213 16.88 -5.63 25.71
N PRO A 214 17.02 -6.39 26.81
CA PRO A 214 17.80 -7.62 26.82
C PRO A 214 17.24 -8.65 25.81
N ALA A 215 18.13 -9.41 25.20
CA ALA A 215 17.73 -10.39 24.17
C ALA A 215 16.73 -11.44 24.71
N GLU A 216 16.82 -11.78 25.99
CA GLU A 216 15.90 -12.71 26.67
C GLU A 216 14.48 -12.16 26.90
N GLU A 217 14.28 -10.86 26.79
CA GLU A 217 12.96 -10.22 26.87
C GLU A 217 12.26 -10.14 25.51
N ILE A 218 12.97 -10.42 24.42
CA ILE A 218 12.41 -10.47 23.09
C ILE A 218 11.73 -11.81 22.89
N VAL A 219 10.41 -11.81 22.77
CA VAL A 219 9.59 -13.02 22.60
C VAL A 219 8.91 -12.97 21.23
N PRO A 220 9.56 -13.51 20.17
CA PRO A 220 8.96 -13.57 18.84
C PRO A 220 7.62 -14.32 18.84
N LYS A 221 6.64 -13.82 18.11
CA LYS A 221 5.35 -14.48 17.94
C LYS A 221 5.48 -15.69 17.04
N ASP A 222 5.30 -16.89 17.58
CA ASP A 222 5.60 -18.19 16.95
C ASP A 222 5.03 -18.40 15.54
N ASP A 223 3.82 -17.85 15.26
CA ASP A 223 3.14 -18.03 13.97
C ASP A 223 3.49 -16.93 12.94
N GLU A 224 4.33 -15.97 13.31
CA GLU A 224 4.63 -14.79 12.51
C GLU A 224 6.12 -14.50 12.36
N ILE A 225 6.88 -14.69 13.42
CA ILE A 225 8.31 -14.37 13.49
C ILE A 225 9.10 -15.64 13.85
N GLU A 226 10.02 -16.04 12.97
CA GLU A 226 10.92 -17.19 13.19
C GLU A 226 12.02 -16.86 14.21
N GLU A 227 12.58 -15.67 14.09
CA GLU A 227 13.73 -15.22 14.86
C GLU A 227 13.76 -13.70 14.95
N ALA A 228 14.22 -13.16 16.07
CA ALA A 228 14.53 -11.75 16.21
C ALA A 228 15.92 -11.57 16.82
N LYS A 229 16.71 -10.64 16.29
CA LYS A 229 18.04 -10.35 16.83
C LYS A 229 18.54 -8.96 16.52
N TRP A 230 19.57 -8.56 17.25
CA TRP A 230 20.28 -7.31 17.07
C TRP A 230 21.35 -7.43 15.98
N PHE A 231 21.38 -6.47 15.05
CA PHE A 231 22.34 -6.38 13.94
C PHE A 231 23.10 -5.09 13.99
N ASP A 232 24.38 -5.12 13.63
CA ASP A 232 25.10 -3.91 13.29
C ASP A 232 24.56 -3.31 11.98
N LYS A 233 24.72 -1.98 11.79
CA LYS A 233 24.17 -1.29 10.60
C LYS A 233 24.50 -2.00 9.27
N GLN A 234 25.76 -2.40 9.06
CA GLN A 234 26.19 -3.03 7.82
C GLN A 234 25.56 -4.41 7.63
N GLU A 235 25.45 -5.18 8.70
CA GLU A 235 24.78 -6.49 8.68
C GLU A 235 23.28 -6.31 8.41
N ALA A 236 22.61 -5.36 9.07
CA ALA A 236 21.19 -5.06 8.85
C ALA A 236 20.94 -4.69 7.39
N LEU A 237 21.73 -3.83 6.79
CA LEU A 237 21.62 -3.46 5.38
C LEU A 237 21.89 -4.63 4.43
N SER A 238 22.73 -5.59 4.82
CA SER A 238 23.05 -6.76 3.97
C SER A 238 21.91 -7.78 3.92
N VAL A 239 21.04 -7.83 4.93
CA VAL A 239 19.93 -8.78 5.04
C VAL A 239 18.57 -8.16 4.76
N ALA A 240 18.44 -6.83 4.86
CA ALA A 240 17.21 -6.12 4.55
C ALA A 240 16.89 -6.19 3.04
N VAL A 241 15.66 -6.56 2.71
CA VAL A 241 15.21 -6.66 1.31
C VAL A 241 14.20 -5.58 0.94
N SER A 242 13.53 -5.01 1.93
CA SER A 242 12.54 -3.96 1.74
C SER A 242 13.21 -2.61 1.58
N LEU A 243 12.85 -1.86 0.53
CA LEU A 243 13.31 -0.48 0.37
C LEU A 243 12.88 0.44 1.51
N PHE A 244 11.79 0.12 2.19
CA PHE A 244 11.37 0.84 3.40
C PHE A 244 12.42 0.70 4.51
N ASP A 245 12.88 -0.53 4.73
CA ASP A 245 13.83 -0.86 5.79
C ASP A 245 15.23 -0.31 5.45
N ILE A 246 15.69 -0.50 4.22
CA ILE A 246 16.99 -0.02 3.76
C ILE A 246 17.09 1.50 3.93
N GLU A 247 16.12 2.26 3.39
CA GLU A 247 16.14 3.72 3.49
C GLU A 247 16.05 4.21 4.94
N ALA A 248 15.23 3.54 5.76
CA ALA A 248 15.10 3.91 7.17
C ALA A 248 16.39 3.64 7.96
N ILE A 249 17.05 2.50 7.74
CA ILE A 249 18.34 2.18 8.37
C ILE A 249 19.42 3.18 7.93
N GLU A 250 19.48 3.52 6.64
CA GLU A 250 20.46 4.48 6.13
C GLU A 250 20.32 5.88 6.74
N LYS A 251 19.05 6.34 6.89
CA LYS A 251 18.76 7.70 7.35
C LYS A 251 18.78 7.88 8.87
N PHE A 252 18.39 6.85 9.61
CA PHE A 252 18.25 6.96 11.06
C PHE A 252 19.50 6.53 11.85
N ILE A 253 20.36 5.75 11.23
CA ILE A 253 21.58 5.20 11.83
C ILE A 253 22.81 5.62 11.04
#